data_66dd7f0c5152935a4bb87f7b6b2ec7ef
#
_entry.id   66dd7f0c5152935a4bb87f7b6b2ec7ef
#
_cell.length_a   1.000
_cell.length_b   1.000
_cell.length_c   1.000
_cell.angle_alpha   90.00
_cell.angle_beta   90.00
_cell.angle_gamma   90.00
#
_symmetry.space_group_name_H-M   'P 1'
#
loop_
_entity.id
_entity.type
_entity.pdbx_description
1 polymer ?
#
loop_
_entity_poly.entity_id
_entity_poly.type
_entity_poly.pdbx_seq_one_letter_code
_entity_poly.pdbx_strand_id
1 'polypeptide(L)'
;LEKGENATALADAYNRIGDCHLHVRRFDEAKQYYNKAENMGTPAGDYSFYQLALVAGLQKDYDGKVALLNRLSGKYPNSPYAINALYEKGRSYVQTNNSRQAIAAFKELLDKYPESPVSRKAAAEIGLLYYQNDDYDRAIEAYKHVVTQYPGSEEARLAMRDLKSIYVDANRVDEFAELAAKVPGEIRFDASEQDSLTYIAAEKVYMKGDIAPAKASFTRYLLSYPNGAFS
;
A
#
# COMPACT_ATOMS: atom_id res chain seq x y z
N LEU A 1 5.57 -8.39 -43.13
CA LEU A 1 4.41 -8.36 -42.18
C LEU A 1 4.09 -9.78 -41.67
N GLU A 2 3.88 -10.77 -42.55
CA GLU A 2 3.49 -12.15 -42.17
C GLU A 2 4.49 -12.86 -41.21
N LYS A 3 5.80 -12.66 -41.34
CA LYS A 3 6.81 -13.27 -40.44
C LYS A 3 6.76 -12.68 -39.04
N GLY A 4 6.47 -11.38 -38.90
CA GLY A 4 6.35 -10.71 -37.60
C GLY A 4 5.07 -11.07 -36.86
N GLU A 5 3.95 -11.19 -37.56
CA GLU A 5 2.65 -11.62 -37.04
C GLU A 5 2.71 -13.07 -36.54
N ASN A 6 3.37 -13.94 -37.28
CA ASN A 6 3.56 -15.35 -36.89
C ASN A 6 4.43 -15.47 -35.63
N ALA A 7 5.46 -14.62 -35.47
CA ALA A 7 6.31 -14.59 -34.29
C ALA A 7 5.55 -14.11 -33.06
N THR A 8 4.72 -13.08 -33.19
CA THR A 8 3.88 -12.57 -32.09
C THR A 8 2.84 -13.61 -31.65
N ALA A 9 2.18 -14.29 -32.60
CA ALA A 9 1.23 -15.36 -32.31
C ALA A 9 1.90 -16.55 -31.59
N LEU A 10 3.12 -16.91 -31.99
CA LEU A 10 3.87 -17.98 -31.35
C LEU A 10 4.33 -17.58 -29.93
N ALA A 11 4.75 -16.33 -29.75
CA ALA A 11 5.10 -15.81 -28.41
C ALA A 11 3.87 -15.81 -27.48
N ASP A 12 2.70 -15.40 -27.98
CA ASP A 12 1.45 -15.48 -27.21
C ASP A 12 1.09 -16.94 -26.87
N ALA A 13 1.25 -17.88 -27.81
CA ALA A 13 1.03 -19.30 -27.52
C ALA A 13 1.96 -19.82 -26.41
N TYR A 14 3.23 -19.44 -26.42
CA TYR A 14 4.14 -19.77 -25.31
C TYR A 14 3.69 -19.16 -23.99
N ASN A 15 3.23 -17.91 -23.98
CA ASN A 15 2.67 -17.28 -22.78
C ASN A 15 1.47 -18.08 -22.24
N ARG A 16 0.53 -18.50 -23.12
CA ARG A 16 -0.63 -19.33 -22.71
C ARG A 16 -0.24 -20.68 -22.15
N ILE A 17 0.78 -21.32 -22.70
CA ILE A 17 1.32 -22.58 -22.14
C ILE A 17 1.94 -22.30 -20.75
N GLY A 18 2.67 -21.20 -20.61
CA GLY A 18 3.19 -20.72 -19.32
C GLY A 18 2.08 -20.55 -18.29
N ASP A 19 0.96 -19.87 -18.69
CA ASP A 19 -0.23 -19.68 -17.83
C ASP A 19 -0.82 -21.02 -17.38
N CYS A 20 -0.93 -22.01 -18.28
CA CYS A 20 -1.41 -23.36 -17.94
C CYS A 20 -0.53 -24.02 -16.87
N HIS A 21 0.80 -23.94 -17.03
CA HIS A 21 1.73 -24.47 -16.03
C HIS A 21 1.65 -23.71 -14.71
N LEU A 22 1.54 -22.39 -14.74
CA LEU A 22 1.36 -21.56 -13.55
C LEU A 22 0.08 -21.93 -12.78
N HIS A 23 -1.03 -22.12 -13.51
CA HIS A 23 -2.30 -22.49 -12.91
C HIS A 23 -2.22 -23.80 -12.10
N VAL A 24 -1.46 -24.78 -12.58
CA VAL A 24 -1.20 -26.04 -11.88
C VAL A 24 0.05 -26.01 -10.98
N ARG A 25 0.59 -24.80 -10.72
CA ARG A 25 1.73 -24.54 -9.83
C ARG A 25 3.04 -25.20 -10.26
N ARG A 26 3.20 -25.48 -11.54
CA ARG A 26 4.46 -25.93 -12.13
C ARG A 26 5.31 -24.73 -12.49
N PHE A 27 5.95 -24.14 -11.49
CA PHE A 27 6.61 -22.82 -11.62
C PHE A 27 7.81 -22.86 -12.57
N ASP A 28 8.59 -23.93 -12.59
CA ASP A 28 9.79 -24.01 -13.42
C ASP A 28 9.43 -24.21 -14.90
N GLU A 29 8.41 -25.01 -15.19
CA GLU A 29 7.90 -25.15 -16.56
C GLU A 29 7.24 -23.83 -17.03
N ALA A 30 6.47 -23.15 -16.16
CA ALA A 30 5.92 -21.84 -16.48
C ALA A 30 7.01 -20.85 -16.86
N LYS A 31 8.08 -20.74 -16.06
CA LYS A 31 9.25 -19.87 -16.36
C LYS A 31 9.91 -20.22 -17.70
N GLN A 32 10.04 -21.51 -18.02
CA GLN A 32 10.63 -21.92 -19.31
C GLN A 32 9.83 -21.39 -20.50
N TYR A 33 8.49 -21.46 -20.44
CA TYR A 33 7.64 -20.99 -21.52
C TYR A 33 7.57 -19.47 -21.60
N TYR A 34 7.49 -18.75 -20.48
CA TYR A 34 7.57 -17.29 -20.48
C TYR A 34 8.93 -16.79 -21.01
N ASN A 35 10.04 -17.44 -20.67
CA ASN A 35 11.35 -17.13 -21.23
C ASN A 35 11.41 -17.39 -22.74
N LYS A 36 10.78 -18.46 -23.25
CA LYS A 36 10.68 -18.69 -24.70
C LYS A 36 9.95 -17.54 -25.41
N ALA A 37 8.83 -17.09 -24.84
CA ALA A 37 8.04 -15.99 -25.37
C ALA A 37 8.83 -14.66 -25.34
N GLU A 38 9.53 -14.36 -24.25
CA GLU A 38 10.34 -13.14 -24.10
C GLU A 38 11.50 -13.11 -25.11
N ASN A 39 12.20 -14.22 -25.26
CA ASN A 39 13.36 -14.34 -26.17
C ASN A 39 12.99 -14.15 -27.65
N MET A 40 11.72 -14.21 -28.00
CA MET A 40 11.28 -13.91 -29.37
C MET A 40 11.32 -12.40 -29.69
N GLY A 41 11.48 -11.53 -28.68
CA GLY A 41 11.63 -10.08 -28.87
C GLY A 41 10.37 -9.40 -29.43
N THR A 42 9.21 -10.01 -29.28
CA THR A 42 7.92 -9.46 -29.72
C THR A 42 7.31 -8.54 -28.67
N PRO A 43 6.27 -7.74 -29.01
CA PRO A 43 5.54 -6.96 -28.01
C PRO A 43 4.96 -7.81 -26.85
N ALA A 44 4.62 -9.08 -27.10
CA ALA A 44 4.12 -10.01 -26.09
C ALA A 44 5.14 -10.34 -24.97
N GLY A 45 6.38 -9.91 -25.10
CA GLY A 45 7.40 -10.06 -24.08
C GLY A 45 7.17 -9.24 -22.81
N ASP A 46 6.38 -8.19 -22.86
CA ASP A 46 6.00 -7.42 -21.66
C ASP A 46 5.16 -8.26 -20.72
N TYR A 47 4.18 -9.00 -21.25
CA TYR A 47 3.41 -9.99 -20.49
C TYR A 47 4.32 -11.05 -19.87
N SER A 48 5.27 -11.58 -20.66
CA SER A 48 6.22 -12.59 -20.21
C SER A 48 7.02 -12.11 -19.00
N PHE A 49 7.58 -10.89 -19.05
CA PHE A 49 8.33 -10.33 -17.91
C PHE A 49 7.46 -10.16 -16.68
N TYR A 50 6.22 -9.67 -16.87
CA TYR A 50 5.30 -9.50 -15.76
C TYR A 50 4.98 -10.83 -15.09
N GLN A 51 4.67 -11.88 -15.87
CA GLN A 51 4.39 -13.22 -15.34
C GLN A 51 5.61 -13.86 -14.68
N LEU A 52 6.82 -13.72 -15.26
CA LEU A 52 8.06 -14.17 -14.63
C LEU A 52 8.27 -13.52 -13.26
N ALA A 53 7.98 -12.21 -13.14
CA ALA A 53 8.05 -11.51 -11.88
C ALA A 53 7.03 -12.03 -10.86
N LEU A 54 5.80 -12.32 -11.28
CA LEU A 54 4.79 -12.92 -10.41
C LEU A 54 5.21 -14.30 -9.90
N VAL A 55 5.75 -15.14 -10.78
CA VAL A 55 6.28 -16.48 -10.42
C VAL A 55 7.42 -16.36 -9.41
N ALA A 56 8.38 -15.43 -9.63
CA ALA A 56 9.44 -15.17 -8.67
C ALA A 56 8.87 -14.80 -7.28
N GLY A 57 7.85 -13.95 -7.24
CA GLY A 57 7.16 -13.59 -5.99
C GLY A 57 6.48 -14.79 -5.30
N LEU A 58 5.85 -15.68 -6.06
CA LEU A 58 5.25 -16.92 -5.53
C LEU A 58 6.31 -17.86 -4.95
N GLN A 59 7.52 -17.85 -5.50
CA GLN A 59 8.69 -18.58 -4.99
C GLN A 59 9.44 -17.81 -3.89
N LYS A 60 8.94 -16.63 -3.46
CA LYS A 60 9.55 -15.72 -2.47
C LYS A 60 10.92 -15.16 -2.88
N ASP A 61 11.24 -15.21 -4.16
CA ASP A 61 12.41 -14.53 -4.75
C ASP A 61 12.03 -13.07 -5.05
N TYR A 62 11.99 -12.24 -4.00
CA TYR A 62 11.57 -10.85 -4.12
C TYR A 62 12.60 -9.98 -4.84
N ASP A 63 13.88 -10.28 -4.71
CA ASP A 63 14.95 -9.57 -5.43
C ASP A 63 14.91 -9.88 -6.93
N GLY A 64 14.74 -11.15 -7.29
CA GLY A 64 14.51 -11.56 -8.69
C GLY A 64 13.24 -10.94 -9.26
N LYS A 65 12.15 -10.87 -8.47
CA LYS A 65 10.92 -10.17 -8.86
C LYS A 65 11.18 -8.71 -9.19
N VAL A 66 11.85 -7.97 -8.31
CA VAL A 66 12.19 -6.55 -8.53
C VAL A 66 13.06 -6.37 -9.78
N ALA A 67 14.06 -7.23 -9.98
CA ALA A 67 14.92 -7.19 -11.17
C ALA A 67 14.12 -7.38 -12.47
N LEU A 68 13.17 -8.32 -12.50
CA LEU A 68 12.30 -8.57 -13.66
C LEU A 68 11.35 -7.39 -13.92
N LEU A 69 10.76 -6.79 -12.87
CA LEU A 69 9.89 -5.62 -13.01
C LEU A 69 10.67 -4.38 -13.51
N ASN A 70 11.91 -4.20 -13.08
CA ASN A 70 12.76 -3.13 -13.60
C ASN A 70 13.11 -3.37 -15.08
N ARG A 71 13.38 -4.62 -15.49
CA ARG A 71 13.60 -4.96 -16.90
C ARG A 71 12.35 -4.72 -17.74
N LEU A 72 11.16 -5.04 -17.24
CA LEU A 72 9.90 -4.73 -17.89
C LEU A 72 9.78 -3.22 -18.14
N SER A 73 9.95 -2.40 -17.10
CA SER A 73 9.85 -0.94 -17.22
C SER A 73 10.88 -0.35 -18.18
N GLY A 74 12.10 -0.90 -18.24
CA GLY A 74 13.16 -0.45 -19.13
C GLY A 74 12.94 -0.85 -20.59
N LYS A 75 12.47 -2.07 -20.84
CA LYS A 75 12.30 -2.61 -22.19
C LYS A 75 10.94 -2.25 -22.80
N TYR A 76 9.91 -2.11 -21.99
CA TYR A 76 8.52 -1.86 -22.38
C TYR A 76 7.91 -0.69 -21.58
N PRO A 77 8.39 0.55 -21.75
CA PRO A 77 7.96 1.69 -20.93
C PRO A 77 6.46 2.01 -21.04
N ASN A 78 5.83 1.63 -22.17
CA ASN A 78 4.40 1.85 -22.44
C ASN A 78 3.58 0.56 -22.24
N SER A 79 4.09 -0.42 -21.50
CA SER A 79 3.37 -1.65 -21.22
C SER A 79 2.10 -1.39 -20.42
N PRO A 80 0.97 -2.06 -20.72
CA PRO A 80 -0.22 -2.01 -19.88
C PRO A 80 0.01 -2.56 -18.46
N TYR A 81 1.10 -3.29 -18.26
CA TYR A 81 1.49 -3.82 -16.94
C TYR A 81 2.33 -2.82 -16.12
N ALA A 82 2.69 -1.66 -16.64
CA ALA A 82 3.58 -0.70 -15.97
C ALA A 82 3.03 -0.25 -14.60
N ILE A 83 1.74 0.01 -14.50
CA ILE A 83 1.06 0.39 -13.25
C ILE A 83 1.19 -0.72 -12.21
N ASN A 84 0.80 -1.93 -12.59
CA ASN A 84 0.86 -3.09 -11.70
C ASN A 84 2.31 -3.45 -11.35
N ALA A 85 3.25 -3.28 -12.28
CA ALA A 85 4.66 -3.54 -12.05
C ALA A 85 5.25 -2.63 -10.96
N LEU A 86 4.91 -1.34 -10.95
CA LEU A 86 5.33 -0.41 -9.90
C LEU A 86 4.74 -0.79 -8.54
N TYR A 87 3.45 -1.15 -8.50
CA TYR A 87 2.81 -1.61 -7.27
C TYR A 87 3.45 -2.89 -6.73
N GLU A 88 3.65 -3.88 -7.59
CA GLU A 88 4.27 -5.15 -7.24
C GLU A 88 5.75 -4.99 -6.79
N LYS A 89 6.46 -4.01 -7.36
CA LYS A 89 7.80 -3.63 -6.91
C LYS A 89 7.76 -3.07 -5.48
N GLY A 90 6.85 -2.15 -5.17
CA GLY A 90 6.64 -1.64 -3.83
C GLY A 90 6.30 -2.75 -2.84
N ARG A 91 5.37 -3.63 -3.21
CA ARG A 91 5.00 -4.82 -2.40
C ARG A 91 6.18 -5.76 -2.14
N SER A 92 7.06 -5.94 -3.10
CA SER A 92 8.27 -6.77 -2.92
C SER A 92 9.22 -6.17 -1.88
N TYR A 93 9.39 -4.85 -1.90
CA TYR A 93 10.18 -4.17 -0.87
C TYR A 93 9.53 -4.22 0.53
N VAL A 94 8.19 -4.23 0.62
CA VAL A 94 7.49 -4.48 1.88
C VAL A 94 7.83 -5.87 2.42
N GLN A 95 7.80 -6.90 1.56
CA GLN A 95 8.12 -8.28 1.97
C GLN A 95 9.57 -8.47 2.44
N THR A 96 10.48 -7.62 1.98
CA THR A 96 11.89 -7.64 2.40
C THR A 96 12.19 -6.62 3.52
N ASN A 97 11.16 -6.06 4.17
CA ASN A 97 11.26 -5.04 5.22
C ASN A 97 12.04 -3.78 4.80
N ASN A 98 12.03 -3.47 3.50
CA ASN A 98 12.70 -2.29 2.96
C ASN A 98 11.71 -1.14 2.75
N SER A 99 11.21 -0.58 3.86
CA SER A 99 10.17 0.46 3.87
C SER A 99 10.55 1.68 3.01
N ARG A 100 11.82 2.08 3.02
CA ARG A 100 12.29 3.24 2.24
C ARG A 100 12.10 3.05 0.74
N GLN A 101 12.51 1.89 0.21
CA GLN A 101 12.36 1.58 -1.21
C GLN A 101 10.91 1.29 -1.58
N ALA A 102 10.13 0.69 -0.68
CA ALA A 102 8.70 0.49 -0.86
C ALA A 102 7.98 1.83 -1.04
N ILE A 103 8.19 2.78 -0.13
CA ILE A 103 7.61 4.13 -0.19
C ILE A 103 8.04 4.85 -1.49
N ALA A 104 9.30 4.73 -1.89
CA ALA A 104 9.77 5.34 -3.13
C ALA A 104 9.05 4.78 -4.37
N ALA A 105 8.88 3.45 -4.44
CA ALA A 105 8.17 2.79 -5.55
C ALA A 105 6.67 3.16 -5.58
N PHE A 106 6.01 3.24 -4.41
CA PHE A 106 4.62 3.66 -4.33
C PHE A 106 4.44 5.15 -4.68
N LYS A 107 5.36 6.03 -4.27
CA LYS A 107 5.34 7.45 -4.68
C LYS A 107 5.53 7.60 -6.18
N GLU A 108 6.46 6.86 -6.79
CA GLU A 108 6.62 6.83 -8.25
C GLU A 108 5.31 6.44 -8.96
N LEU A 109 4.56 5.48 -8.40
CA LEU A 109 3.27 5.07 -8.94
C LEU A 109 2.24 6.20 -8.83
N LEU A 110 2.15 6.88 -7.69
CA LEU A 110 1.24 8.02 -7.48
C LEU A 110 1.54 9.17 -8.43
N ASP A 111 2.83 9.50 -8.62
CA ASP A 111 3.26 10.60 -9.46
C ASP A 111 2.97 10.35 -10.95
N LYS A 112 3.16 9.11 -11.41
CA LYS A 112 2.97 8.75 -12.82
C LYS A 112 1.52 8.43 -13.19
N TYR A 113 0.75 7.90 -12.27
CA TYR A 113 -0.60 7.36 -12.51
C TYR A 113 -1.60 7.74 -11.41
N PRO A 114 -1.77 9.03 -11.08
CA PRO A 114 -2.56 9.49 -9.92
C PRO A 114 -4.02 8.98 -9.93
N GLU A 115 -4.61 8.85 -11.12
CA GLU A 115 -6.03 8.45 -11.27
C GLU A 115 -6.24 6.92 -11.22
N SER A 116 -5.17 6.15 -11.15
CA SER A 116 -5.30 4.68 -11.14
C SER A 116 -5.90 4.17 -9.83
N PRO A 117 -6.84 3.20 -9.88
CA PRO A 117 -7.28 2.51 -8.67
C PRO A 117 -6.15 1.84 -7.88
N VAL A 118 -5.07 1.45 -8.57
CA VAL A 118 -3.89 0.86 -7.94
C VAL A 118 -3.12 1.92 -7.14
N SER A 119 -3.12 3.17 -7.59
CA SER A 119 -2.48 4.29 -6.88
C SER A 119 -3.17 4.60 -5.55
N ARG A 120 -4.49 4.47 -5.46
CA ARG A 120 -5.20 4.59 -4.17
C ARG A 120 -4.70 3.57 -3.15
N LYS A 121 -4.51 2.32 -3.57
CA LYS A 121 -3.95 1.27 -2.72
C LYS A 121 -2.50 1.60 -2.30
N ALA A 122 -1.69 2.06 -3.24
CA ALA A 122 -0.31 2.47 -2.96
C ALA A 122 -0.25 3.63 -1.95
N ALA A 123 -1.14 4.61 -2.04
CA ALA A 123 -1.23 5.71 -1.09
C ALA A 123 -1.54 5.23 0.33
N ALA A 124 -2.46 4.27 0.48
CA ALA A 124 -2.76 3.66 1.78
C ALA A 124 -1.57 2.85 2.33
N GLU A 125 -0.87 2.10 1.47
CA GLU A 125 0.35 1.37 1.87
C GLU A 125 1.46 2.31 2.39
N ILE A 126 1.62 3.50 1.81
CA ILE A 126 2.56 4.51 2.29
C ILE A 126 2.20 4.93 3.73
N GLY A 127 0.93 5.19 4.00
CA GLY A 127 0.44 5.52 5.35
C GLY A 127 0.76 4.41 6.35
N LEU A 128 0.47 3.17 5.98
CA LEU A 128 0.75 2.00 6.82
C LEU A 128 2.25 1.84 7.11
N LEU A 129 3.11 2.02 6.11
CA LEU A 129 4.56 1.91 6.29
C LEU A 129 5.11 2.98 7.23
N TYR A 130 4.62 4.21 7.17
CA TYR A 130 5.00 5.24 8.13
C TYR A 130 4.52 4.90 9.54
N TYR A 131 3.27 4.42 9.68
CA TYR A 131 2.72 4.02 10.97
C TYR A 131 3.51 2.86 11.60
N GLN A 132 3.86 1.83 10.82
CA GLN A 132 4.68 0.70 11.29
C GLN A 132 6.10 1.09 11.74
N ASN A 133 6.59 2.24 11.30
CA ASN A 133 7.87 2.81 11.73
C ASN A 133 7.71 3.87 12.84
N ASP A 134 6.57 3.93 13.51
CA ASP A 134 6.21 4.90 14.56
C ASP A 134 6.30 6.38 14.11
N ASP A 135 6.27 6.62 12.80
CA ASP A 135 6.29 7.94 12.20
C ASP A 135 4.84 8.45 12.05
N TYR A 136 4.24 8.80 13.19
CA TYR A 136 2.83 9.18 13.24
C TYR A 136 2.51 10.40 12.40
N ASP A 137 3.38 11.41 12.36
CA ASP A 137 3.12 12.63 11.59
C ASP A 137 3.04 12.35 10.09
N ARG A 138 4.02 11.60 9.54
CA ARG A 138 3.98 11.23 8.12
C ARG A 138 2.87 10.21 7.81
N ALA A 139 2.53 9.33 8.73
CA ALA A 139 1.40 8.42 8.57
C ALA A 139 0.07 9.20 8.48
N ILE A 140 -0.14 10.17 9.38
CA ILE A 140 -1.31 11.04 9.39
C ILE A 140 -1.43 11.80 8.07
N GLU A 141 -0.36 12.43 7.61
CA GLU A 141 -0.37 13.18 6.35
C GLU A 141 -0.66 12.27 5.14
N ALA A 142 -0.07 11.07 5.09
CA ALA A 142 -0.32 10.11 4.01
C ALA A 142 -1.77 9.63 3.99
N TYR A 143 -2.34 9.28 5.14
CA TYR A 143 -3.74 8.86 5.21
C TYR A 143 -4.74 10.00 5.00
N LYS A 144 -4.44 11.22 5.47
CA LYS A 144 -5.23 12.41 5.12
C LYS A 144 -5.27 12.62 3.60
N HIS A 145 -4.14 12.44 2.93
CA HIS A 145 -4.09 12.51 1.47
C HIS A 145 -5.04 11.48 0.83
N VAL A 146 -5.07 10.23 1.33
CA VAL A 146 -6.00 9.20 0.83
C VAL A 146 -7.45 9.66 0.99
N VAL A 147 -7.82 10.14 2.17
CA VAL A 147 -9.20 10.57 2.47
C VAL A 147 -9.64 11.76 1.62
N THR A 148 -8.74 12.71 1.37
CA THR A 148 -9.06 13.95 0.63
C THR A 148 -9.02 13.76 -0.88
N GLN A 149 -8.12 12.94 -1.41
CA GLN A 149 -8.00 12.72 -2.85
C GLN A 149 -8.96 11.66 -3.38
N TYR A 150 -9.37 10.72 -2.54
CA TYR A 150 -10.20 9.58 -2.96
C TYR A 150 -11.46 9.43 -2.10
N PRO A 151 -12.26 10.51 -1.89
CA PRO A 151 -13.41 10.47 -0.99
C PRO A 151 -14.43 9.42 -1.45
N GLY A 152 -15.06 8.73 -0.49
CA GLY A 152 -16.04 7.68 -0.75
C GLY A 152 -15.45 6.35 -1.22
N SER A 153 -14.14 6.25 -1.40
CA SER A 153 -13.48 4.98 -1.75
C SER A 153 -13.36 4.05 -0.54
N GLU A 154 -13.17 2.75 -0.80
CA GLU A 154 -12.87 1.79 0.26
C GLU A 154 -11.58 2.16 0.99
N GLU A 155 -10.56 2.61 0.25
CA GLU A 155 -9.29 3.05 0.79
C GLU A 155 -9.46 4.26 1.72
N ALA A 156 -10.33 5.23 1.40
CA ALA A 156 -10.62 6.38 2.26
C ALA A 156 -11.30 5.95 3.58
N ARG A 157 -12.25 5.03 3.52
CA ARG A 157 -12.92 4.50 4.73
C ARG A 157 -11.94 3.76 5.64
N LEU A 158 -11.08 2.93 5.05
CA LEU A 158 -10.03 2.24 5.80
C LEU A 158 -9.01 3.23 6.38
N ALA A 159 -8.60 4.24 5.60
CA ALA A 159 -7.69 5.29 6.05
C ALA A 159 -8.26 6.09 7.23
N MET A 160 -9.56 6.40 7.24
CA MET A 160 -10.20 7.07 8.39
C MET A 160 -10.18 6.21 9.65
N ARG A 161 -10.40 4.91 9.52
CA ARG A 161 -10.29 3.98 10.66
C ARG A 161 -8.87 3.90 11.21
N ASP A 162 -7.89 3.83 10.31
CA ASP A 162 -6.48 3.76 10.68
C ASP A 162 -6.01 5.09 11.29
N LEU A 163 -6.44 6.25 10.75
CA LEU A 163 -6.23 7.58 11.32
C LEU A 163 -6.73 7.66 12.77
N LYS A 164 -7.93 7.14 13.05
CA LYS A 164 -8.44 7.09 14.43
C LYS A 164 -7.46 6.39 15.37
N SER A 165 -6.96 5.22 14.98
CA SER A 165 -5.99 4.47 15.78
C SER A 165 -4.67 5.22 15.95
N ILE A 166 -4.15 5.82 14.88
CA ILE A 166 -2.89 6.58 14.88
C ILE A 166 -2.99 7.81 15.80
N TYR A 167 -4.10 8.54 15.73
CA TYR A 167 -4.32 9.71 16.58
C TYR A 167 -4.44 9.34 18.07
N VAL A 168 -5.03 8.17 18.38
CA VAL A 168 -5.04 7.64 19.75
C VAL A 168 -3.61 7.28 20.19
N ASP A 169 -2.82 6.59 19.35
CA ASP A 169 -1.44 6.21 19.67
C ASP A 169 -0.51 7.41 19.80
N ALA A 170 -0.79 8.47 19.04
CA ALA A 170 -0.10 9.76 19.13
C ALA A 170 -0.61 10.67 20.26
N ASN A 171 -1.65 10.25 21.00
CA ASN A 171 -2.31 11.07 22.04
C ASN A 171 -2.85 12.43 21.52
N ARG A 172 -3.46 12.41 20.32
CA ARG A 172 -3.95 13.58 19.55
C ARG A 172 -5.41 13.42 19.12
N VAL A 173 -6.27 12.87 20.00
CA VAL A 173 -7.66 12.52 19.69
C VAL A 173 -8.50 13.74 19.26
N ASP A 174 -8.23 14.93 19.82
CA ASP A 174 -8.93 16.16 19.45
C ASP A 174 -8.74 16.51 17.98
N GLU A 175 -7.53 16.30 17.44
CA GLU A 175 -7.24 16.55 16.01
C GLU A 175 -8.00 15.55 15.12
N PHE A 176 -8.20 14.31 15.58
CA PHE A 176 -9.05 13.37 14.85
C PHE A 176 -10.51 13.81 14.84
N ALA A 177 -11.02 14.33 15.96
CA ALA A 177 -12.39 14.87 16.03
C ALA A 177 -12.60 16.01 15.01
N GLU A 178 -11.62 16.93 14.91
CA GLU A 178 -11.66 17.99 13.92
C GLU A 178 -11.64 17.47 12.48
N LEU A 179 -10.85 16.44 12.20
CA LEU A 179 -10.80 15.81 10.88
C LEU A 179 -12.12 15.12 10.55
N ALA A 180 -12.66 14.33 11.48
CA ALA A 180 -13.92 13.60 11.29
C ALA A 180 -15.10 14.56 11.03
N ALA A 181 -15.10 15.74 11.65
CA ALA A 181 -16.10 16.77 11.40
C ALA A 181 -16.00 17.39 9.98
N LYS A 182 -14.80 17.40 9.39
CA LYS A 182 -14.54 17.96 8.05
C LYS A 182 -14.81 16.95 6.91
N VAL A 183 -14.89 15.65 7.22
CA VAL A 183 -15.09 14.58 6.24
C VAL A 183 -16.37 13.79 6.60
N PRO A 184 -17.55 14.40 6.43
CA PRO A 184 -18.80 13.79 6.83
C PRO A 184 -19.11 12.55 5.97
N GLY A 185 -19.61 11.49 6.63
CA GLY A 185 -20.04 10.26 5.98
C GLY A 185 -18.98 9.15 5.93
N GLU A 186 -17.71 9.45 6.16
CA GLU A 186 -16.64 8.44 6.15
C GLU A 186 -16.56 7.66 7.47
N ILE A 187 -16.81 8.33 8.60
CA ILE A 187 -16.83 7.71 9.92
C ILE A 187 -17.80 8.45 10.86
N ARG A 188 -18.49 7.70 11.73
CA ARG A 188 -19.17 8.27 12.88
C ARG A 188 -18.16 8.46 14.01
N PHE A 189 -18.14 9.66 14.59
CA PHE A 189 -17.30 9.99 15.74
C PHE A 189 -18.07 10.99 16.62
N ASP A 190 -18.56 10.54 17.77
CA ASP A 190 -19.36 11.34 18.66
C ASP A 190 -18.60 11.72 19.95
N ALA A 191 -19.20 12.58 20.76
CA ALA A 191 -18.59 13.08 21.98
C ALA A 191 -18.30 11.98 23.03
N SER A 192 -19.11 10.93 23.08
CA SER A 192 -18.90 9.79 23.99
C SER A 192 -17.69 8.95 23.55
N GLU A 193 -17.54 8.74 22.24
CA GLU A 193 -16.38 8.04 21.69
C GLU A 193 -15.10 8.88 21.88
N GLN A 194 -15.20 10.20 21.68
CA GLN A 194 -14.08 11.11 21.90
C GLN A 194 -13.61 11.10 23.36
N ASP A 195 -14.53 11.17 24.33
CA ASP A 195 -14.25 11.02 25.76
C ASP A 195 -13.46 9.74 26.04
N SER A 196 -14.01 8.59 25.64
CA SER A 196 -13.41 7.28 25.87
C SER A 196 -12.01 7.15 25.23
N LEU A 197 -11.86 7.59 23.98
CA LEU A 197 -10.58 7.49 23.27
C LEU A 197 -9.52 8.46 23.83
N THR A 198 -9.94 9.61 24.36
CA THR A 198 -8.99 10.55 25.01
C THR A 198 -8.42 9.95 26.29
N TYR A 199 -9.24 9.26 27.08
CA TYR A 199 -8.77 8.50 28.25
C TYR A 199 -7.83 7.35 27.83
N ILE A 200 -8.22 6.52 26.85
CA ILE A 200 -7.40 5.42 26.34
C ILE A 200 -6.04 5.91 25.81
N ALA A 201 -6.02 7.06 25.13
CA ALA A 201 -4.78 7.66 24.66
C ALA A 201 -3.84 8.03 25.82
N ALA A 202 -4.37 8.60 26.89
CA ALA A 202 -3.59 8.90 28.10
C ALA A 202 -3.09 7.63 28.80
N GLU A 203 -3.92 6.58 28.87
CA GLU A 203 -3.51 5.26 29.38
C GLU A 203 -2.36 4.65 28.57
N LYS A 204 -2.40 4.72 27.24
CA LYS A 204 -1.32 4.22 26.39
C LYS A 204 0.01 4.93 26.66
N VAL A 205 -0.01 6.25 26.91
CA VAL A 205 1.21 7.00 27.30
C VAL A 205 1.74 6.48 28.63
N TYR A 206 0.85 6.25 29.61
CA TYR A 206 1.22 5.70 30.92
C TYR A 206 1.83 4.29 30.79
N MET A 207 1.22 3.42 29.97
CA MET A 207 1.72 2.05 29.76
C MET A 207 3.08 1.99 29.09
N LYS A 208 3.47 3.03 28.32
CA LYS A 208 4.82 3.18 27.76
C LYS A 208 5.88 3.56 28.82
N GLY A 209 5.45 3.89 30.06
CA GLY A 209 6.34 4.29 31.14
C GLY A 209 6.67 5.78 31.19
N ASP A 210 6.04 6.57 30.33
CA ASP A 210 6.26 8.03 30.22
C ASP A 210 5.41 8.78 31.27
N ILE A 211 5.83 8.73 32.52
CA ILE A 211 5.02 9.19 33.66
C ILE A 211 4.66 10.69 33.58
N ALA A 212 5.59 11.56 33.22
CA ALA A 212 5.32 13.00 33.16
C ALA A 212 4.35 13.37 32.02
N PRO A 213 4.53 12.90 30.77
CA PRO A 213 3.55 13.04 29.71
C PRO A 213 2.19 12.39 30.05
N ALA A 214 2.17 11.21 30.69
CA ALA A 214 0.94 10.55 31.10
C ALA A 214 0.15 11.40 32.08
N LYS A 215 0.81 11.94 33.13
CA LYS A 215 0.19 12.86 34.08
C LYS A 215 -0.43 14.07 33.37
N ALA A 216 0.29 14.69 32.44
CA ALA A 216 -0.23 15.82 31.65
C ALA A 216 -1.47 15.41 30.83
N SER A 217 -1.46 14.22 30.22
CA SER A 217 -2.58 13.69 29.44
C SER A 217 -3.81 13.43 30.27
N PHE A 218 -3.67 12.79 31.45
CA PHE A 218 -4.80 12.59 32.37
C PHE A 218 -5.32 13.91 32.94
N THR A 219 -4.43 14.87 33.24
CA THR A 219 -4.88 16.21 33.70
C THR A 219 -5.69 16.90 32.59
N ARG A 220 -5.26 16.86 31.35
CA ARG A 220 -6.01 17.38 30.20
C ARG A 220 -7.36 16.68 30.05
N TYR A 221 -7.40 15.34 30.19
CA TYR A 221 -8.63 14.57 30.15
C TYR A 221 -9.66 15.06 31.18
N LEU A 222 -9.26 15.16 32.47
CA LEU A 222 -10.14 15.62 33.55
C LEU A 222 -10.65 17.05 33.34
N LEU A 223 -9.86 17.93 32.73
CA LEU A 223 -10.27 19.29 32.41
C LEU A 223 -11.26 19.32 31.24
N SER A 224 -11.08 18.49 30.23
CA SER A 224 -11.93 18.42 29.04
C SER A 224 -13.25 17.68 29.30
N TYR A 225 -13.22 16.68 30.17
CA TYR A 225 -14.34 15.79 30.49
C TYR A 225 -14.58 15.68 32.00
N PRO A 226 -14.97 16.79 32.68
CA PRO A 226 -15.12 16.78 34.15
C PRO A 226 -16.26 15.84 34.63
N ASN A 227 -17.16 15.47 33.76
CA ASN A 227 -18.24 14.48 33.99
C ASN A 227 -18.16 13.32 32.97
N GLY A 228 -16.95 13.02 32.48
CA GLY A 228 -16.72 11.96 31.52
C GLY A 228 -16.86 10.57 32.12
N ALA A 229 -16.80 9.56 31.25
CA ALA A 229 -16.97 8.16 31.64
C ALA A 229 -15.92 7.65 32.64
N PHE A 230 -14.76 8.32 32.72
CA PHE A 230 -13.58 7.92 33.52
C PHE A 230 -13.12 9.04 34.49
N SER A 231 -13.94 10.07 34.74
CA SER A 231 -13.63 11.19 35.65
C SER A 231 -14.03 10.91 37.10
#